data_d1aed65fb9a65ff820b35168f89f7690
#
_entry.id   d1aed65fb9a65ff820b35168f89f7690
#
_cell.length_a   1.000
_cell.length_b   1.000
_cell.length_c   1.000
_cell.angle_alpha   90.00
_cell.angle_beta   90.00
_cell.angle_gamma   90.00
#
_symmetry.space_group_name_H-M   'P 1'
#
loop_
_entity.id
_entity.type
_entity.pdbx_description
1 polymer ?
#
loop_
_entity_poly.entity_id
_entity_poly.type
_entity_poly.pdbx_seq_one_letter_code
_entity_poly.pdbx_strand_id
1 'polypeptide(L)'
;MAKSLTMFGLSHCSTCQKAQAGLEEQGWTVAFRDVQKEPLSEDERRALVEEFGDKIINRASLTWRGMSEDERAADPVAMMGEKPSVMKRPAIRAGETATLGWTANVKRAFGVPV
;
A
#
# COMPACT_ATOMS: atom_id res chain seq x y z
N MET A 1 25.28 -3.88 2.83
CA MET A 1 24.26 -4.07 1.82
C MET A 1 23.18 -3.00 1.97
N ALA A 2 22.76 -2.45 0.86
CA ALA A 2 21.74 -1.42 0.90
C ALA A 2 20.38 -2.02 1.27
N LYS A 3 19.71 -1.44 2.24
CA LYS A 3 18.34 -1.79 2.56
C LYS A 3 17.45 -1.02 1.58
N SER A 4 16.77 -1.70 0.69
CA SER A 4 15.85 -1.05 -0.25
C SER A 4 14.49 -1.71 -0.24
N LEU A 5 13.45 -0.91 -0.44
CA LEU A 5 12.08 -1.40 -0.51
C LEU A 5 11.26 -0.53 -1.45
N THR A 6 10.11 -1.06 -1.84
CA THR A 6 9.11 -0.33 -2.62
C THR A 6 7.90 -0.07 -1.74
N MET A 7 7.41 1.17 -1.76
CA MET A 7 6.21 1.56 -1.03
C MET A 7 5.17 2.07 -2.01
N PHE A 8 4.00 1.44 -2.00
CA PHE A 8 2.84 1.90 -2.78
C PHE A 8 1.92 2.70 -1.87
N GLY A 9 1.60 3.90 -2.25
CA GLY A 9 0.75 4.76 -1.45
C GLY A 9 0.33 6.02 -2.19
N LEU A 10 0.00 7.04 -1.43
CA LEU A 10 -0.36 8.36 -1.96
C LEU A 10 0.52 9.42 -1.34
N SER A 11 0.98 10.38 -2.15
CA SER A 11 1.89 11.44 -1.68
C SER A 11 1.29 12.29 -0.57
N HIS A 12 -0.04 12.49 -0.59
CA HIS A 12 -0.74 13.31 0.40
C HIS A 12 -1.26 12.49 1.59
N CYS A 13 -0.99 11.21 1.65
CA CYS A 13 -1.41 10.35 2.77
C CYS A 13 -0.45 10.52 3.95
N SER A 14 -0.95 11.02 5.08
CA SER A 14 -0.11 11.26 6.25
C SER A 14 0.54 9.99 6.78
N THR A 15 -0.16 8.87 6.75
CA THR A 15 0.38 7.57 7.17
C THR A 15 1.55 7.16 6.27
N CYS A 16 1.41 7.34 4.96
CA CYS A 16 2.49 7.04 4.01
C CYS A 16 3.71 7.92 4.25
N GLN A 17 3.48 9.21 4.52
CA GLN A 17 4.57 10.16 4.81
C GLN A 17 5.32 9.75 6.08
N LYS A 18 4.59 9.40 7.13
CA LYS A 18 5.20 8.94 8.39
C LYS A 18 5.97 7.65 8.21
N ALA A 19 5.42 6.72 7.44
CA ALA A 19 6.07 5.45 7.16
C ALA A 19 7.38 5.65 6.41
N GLN A 20 7.36 6.48 5.38
CA GLN A 20 8.56 6.76 4.59
C GLN A 20 9.64 7.41 5.46
N ALA A 21 9.28 8.41 6.24
CA ALA A 21 10.23 9.09 7.12
C ALA A 21 10.84 8.13 8.14
N GLY A 22 10.02 7.29 8.78
CA GLY A 22 10.48 6.33 9.76
C GLY A 22 11.43 5.29 9.18
N LEU A 23 11.13 4.82 7.97
CA LEU A 23 11.98 3.86 7.27
C LEU A 23 13.32 4.49 6.87
N GLU A 24 13.28 5.71 6.34
CA GLU A 24 14.50 6.41 5.92
C GLU A 24 15.41 6.70 7.11
N GLU A 25 14.84 7.02 8.27
CA GLU A 25 15.62 7.20 9.50
C GLU A 25 16.37 5.93 9.90
N GLN A 26 15.86 4.75 9.55
CA GLN A 26 16.49 3.47 9.86
C GLN A 26 17.42 2.98 8.74
N GLY A 27 17.70 3.83 7.76
CA GLY A 27 18.63 3.51 6.69
C GLY A 27 18.04 2.83 5.48
N TRP A 28 16.71 2.74 5.39
CA TRP A 28 16.06 2.18 4.21
C TRP A 28 16.05 3.17 3.06
N THR A 29 16.32 2.69 1.85
CA THR A 29 16.08 3.44 0.63
C THR A 29 14.67 3.11 0.17
N VAL A 30 13.78 4.10 0.18
CA VAL A 30 12.38 3.91 -0.16
C VAL A 30 12.10 4.36 -1.58
N ALA A 31 11.73 3.40 -2.44
CA ALA A 31 11.21 3.71 -3.76
C ALA A 31 9.69 3.92 -3.60
N PHE A 32 9.29 5.17 -3.48
CA PHE A 32 7.88 5.51 -3.27
C PHE A 32 7.15 5.61 -4.60
N ARG A 33 6.01 4.91 -4.69
CA ARG A 33 5.16 4.95 -5.87
C ARG A 33 3.79 5.50 -5.50
N ASP A 34 3.45 6.69 -5.98
CA ASP A 34 2.11 7.26 -5.83
C ASP A 34 1.21 6.60 -6.86
N VAL A 35 0.26 5.79 -6.39
CA VAL A 35 -0.56 4.95 -7.26
C VAL A 35 -1.63 5.73 -8.03
N GLN A 36 -1.85 7.00 -7.69
CA GLN A 36 -2.72 7.88 -8.48
C GLN A 36 -1.94 8.57 -9.60
N LYS A 37 -0.72 9.02 -9.31
CA LYS A 37 0.13 9.71 -10.28
C LYS A 37 0.77 8.74 -11.27
N GLU A 38 1.14 7.56 -10.77
CA GLU A 38 1.72 6.49 -11.57
C GLU A 38 0.90 5.22 -11.33
N PRO A 39 -0.22 5.05 -12.05
CA PRO A 39 -1.11 3.93 -11.82
C PRO A 39 -0.41 2.58 -11.91
N LEU A 40 -0.85 1.66 -11.08
CA LEU A 40 -0.35 0.28 -11.11
C LEU A 40 -0.83 -0.42 -12.37
N SER A 41 0.04 -1.24 -12.97
CA SER A 41 -0.35 -2.11 -14.06
C SER A 41 -1.29 -3.20 -13.54
N GLU A 42 -1.97 -3.89 -14.45
CA GLU A 42 -2.83 -5.00 -14.07
C GLU A 42 -2.01 -6.09 -13.38
N ASP A 43 -0.81 -6.38 -13.87
CA ASP A 43 0.07 -7.38 -13.26
C ASP A 43 0.48 -6.99 -11.84
N GLU A 44 0.77 -5.73 -11.62
CA GLU A 44 1.11 -5.22 -10.28
C GLU A 44 -0.07 -5.36 -9.33
N ARG A 45 -1.29 -5.03 -9.80
CA ARG A 45 -2.50 -5.18 -9.00
C ARG A 45 -2.78 -6.64 -8.67
N ARG A 46 -2.59 -7.54 -9.63
CA ARG A 46 -2.76 -8.97 -9.41
C ARG A 46 -1.79 -9.50 -8.37
N ALA A 47 -0.53 -9.05 -8.43
CA ALA A 47 0.48 -9.45 -7.45
C ALA A 47 0.09 -9.03 -6.03
N LEU A 48 -0.46 -7.82 -5.87
CA LEU A 48 -0.93 -7.34 -4.57
C LEU A 48 -2.11 -8.17 -4.05
N VAL A 49 -3.04 -8.51 -4.91
CA VAL A 49 -4.18 -9.35 -4.53
C VAL A 49 -3.72 -10.77 -4.18
N GLU A 50 -2.77 -11.32 -4.90
CA GLU A 50 -2.20 -12.64 -4.60
C GLU A 50 -1.52 -12.64 -3.22
N GLU A 51 -0.81 -11.55 -2.89
CA GLU A 51 -0.09 -11.45 -1.63
C GLU A 51 -1.03 -11.22 -0.45
N PHE A 52 -2.00 -10.32 -0.58
CA PHE A 52 -2.81 -9.84 0.54
C PHE A 52 -4.27 -10.25 0.48
N GLY A 53 -4.74 -10.74 -0.66
CA GLY A 53 -6.17 -11.07 -0.82
C GLY A 53 -7.04 -9.83 -0.65
N ASP A 54 -8.21 -10.01 -0.08
CA ASP A 54 -9.17 -8.92 0.15
C ASP A 54 -8.66 -7.84 1.10
N LYS A 55 -7.62 -8.12 1.86
CA LYS A 55 -7.04 -7.15 2.81
C LYS A 55 -6.45 -5.95 2.10
N ILE A 56 -6.12 -6.07 0.80
CA ILE A 56 -5.61 -4.93 0.04
C ILE A 56 -6.64 -3.82 -0.12
N ILE A 57 -7.93 -4.14 0.00
CA ILE A 57 -9.02 -3.18 -0.10
C ILE A 57 -9.34 -2.62 1.28
N ASN A 58 -9.27 -1.31 1.43
CA ASN A 58 -9.58 -0.63 2.69
C ASN A 58 -11.04 -0.24 2.74
N ARG A 59 -11.85 -1.06 3.39
CA ARG A 59 -13.29 -0.84 3.53
C ARG A 59 -13.64 0.32 4.47
N ALA A 60 -12.67 0.82 5.20
CA ALA A 60 -12.85 2.01 6.03
C ALA A 60 -12.55 3.31 5.28
N SER A 61 -12.07 3.23 4.04
CA SER A 61 -11.71 4.41 3.25
C SER A 61 -12.95 5.18 2.82
N LEU A 62 -12.80 6.48 2.63
CA LEU A 62 -13.86 7.33 2.08
C LEU A 62 -14.24 6.86 0.68
N THR A 63 -13.26 6.41 -0.10
CA THR A 63 -13.49 5.89 -1.44
C THR A 63 -14.46 4.71 -1.42
N TRP A 64 -14.21 3.73 -0.53
CA TRP A 64 -15.09 2.56 -0.39
C TRP A 64 -16.49 2.98 0.03
N ARG A 65 -16.59 3.88 1.02
CA ARG A 65 -17.88 4.33 1.54
C ARG A 65 -18.73 5.03 0.48
N GLY A 66 -18.09 5.69 -0.48
CA GLY A 66 -18.78 6.39 -1.56
C GLY A 66 -19.14 5.50 -2.74
N MET A 67 -18.76 4.22 -2.72
CA MET A 67 -19.02 3.29 -3.82
C MET A 67 -20.41 2.70 -3.74
N SER A 68 -21.02 2.43 -4.91
CA SER A 68 -22.28 1.71 -5.00
C SER A 68 -22.09 0.23 -4.68
N GLU A 69 -23.18 -0.50 -4.48
CA GLU A 69 -23.12 -1.95 -4.26
C GLU A 69 -22.46 -2.66 -5.44
N ASP A 70 -22.76 -2.25 -6.66
CA ASP A 70 -22.18 -2.82 -7.87
C ASP A 70 -20.66 -2.58 -7.91
N GLU A 71 -20.24 -1.37 -7.56
CA GLU A 71 -18.82 -1.03 -7.52
C GLU A 71 -18.09 -1.87 -6.46
N ARG A 72 -18.70 -2.05 -5.29
CA ARG A 72 -18.12 -2.83 -4.20
C ARG A 72 -18.05 -4.32 -4.53
N ALA A 73 -18.90 -4.79 -5.41
CA ALA A 73 -18.93 -6.20 -5.83
C ALA A 73 -17.86 -6.52 -6.88
N ALA A 74 -17.16 -5.50 -7.39
CA ALA A 74 -16.14 -5.70 -8.41
C ALA A 74 -14.95 -6.49 -7.86
N ASP A 75 -14.28 -7.21 -8.76
CA ASP A 75 -13.03 -7.87 -8.46
C ASP A 75 -11.98 -6.86 -7.93
N PRO A 76 -11.22 -7.20 -6.86
CA PRO A 76 -10.24 -6.28 -6.29
C PRO A 76 -9.22 -5.72 -7.29
N VAL A 77 -8.77 -6.53 -8.25
CA VAL A 77 -7.83 -6.08 -9.27
C VAL A 77 -8.44 -4.95 -10.12
N ALA A 78 -9.68 -5.15 -10.57
CA ALA A 78 -10.40 -4.15 -11.35
C ALA A 78 -10.73 -2.91 -10.50
N MET A 79 -11.15 -3.12 -9.27
CA MET A 79 -11.51 -2.04 -8.34
C MET A 79 -10.33 -1.09 -8.10
N MET A 80 -9.15 -1.63 -7.84
CA MET A 80 -7.95 -0.81 -7.66
C MET A 80 -7.54 -0.07 -8.93
N GLY A 81 -7.84 -0.64 -10.09
CA GLY A 81 -7.58 0.02 -11.36
C GLY A 81 -8.48 1.23 -11.58
N GLU A 82 -9.75 1.11 -11.21
CA GLU A 82 -10.74 2.18 -11.33
C GLU A 82 -10.58 3.25 -10.25
N LYS A 83 -10.34 2.81 -9.01
CA LYS A 83 -10.28 3.68 -7.84
C LYS A 83 -9.05 3.35 -6.99
N PRO A 84 -7.85 3.80 -7.39
CA PRO A 84 -6.62 3.49 -6.66
C PRO A 84 -6.64 3.83 -5.18
N SER A 85 -7.40 4.86 -4.80
CA SER A 85 -7.48 5.29 -3.39
C SER A 85 -8.24 4.30 -2.49
N VAL A 86 -8.86 3.27 -3.05
CA VAL A 86 -9.50 2.22 -2.25
C VAL A 86 -8.48 1.28 -1.63
N MET A 87 -7.26 1.27 -2.15
CA MET A 87 -6.18 0.41 -1.68
C MET A 87 -5.75 0.77 -0.26
N LYS A 88 -5.52 -0.24 0.57
CA LYS A 88 -4.93 -0.03 1.89
C LYS A 88 -3.49 0.43 1.75
N ARG A 89 -3.09 1.47 2.48
CA ARG A 89 -1.81 2.14 2.34
C ARG A 89 -1.09 2.31 3.67
N PRO A 90 0.24 2.29 3.68
CA PRO A 90 1.10 1.91 2.55
C PRO A 90 1.16 0.39 2.36
N ALA A 91 1.36 -0.06 1.12
CA ALA A 91 1.73 -1.43 0.83
C ALA A 91 3.23 -1.44 0.59
N ILE A 92 3.97 -2.25 1.35
CA ILE A 92 5.44 -2.23 1.34
C ILE A 92 5.96 -3.60 0.96
N ARG A 93 6.93 -3.63 0.05
CA ARG A 93 7.63 -4.86 -0.31
C ARG A 93 9.14 -4.65 -0.21
N ALA A 94 9.79 -5.53 0.55
CA ALA A 94 11.23 -5.58 0.68
C ALA A 94 11.67 -7.03 0.47
N GLY A 95 12.13 -7.36 -0.74
CA GLY A 95 12.44 -8.74 -1.08
C GLY A 95 11.18 -9.61 -0.98
N GLU A 96 11.23 -10.62 -0.12
CA GLU A 96 10.09 -11.53 0.10
C GLU A 96 9.13 -11.04 1.19
N THR A 97 9.52 -9.99 1.92
CA THR A 97 8.67 -9.42 2.97
C THR A 97 7.68 -8.44 2.36
N ALA A 98 6.39 -8.64 2.63
CA ALA A 98 5.34 -7.74 2.14
C ALA A 98 4.39 -7.42 3.29
N THR A 99 4.06 -6.14 3.45
CA THR A 99 3.22 -5.68 4.57
C THR A 99 2.19 -4.65 4.10
N LEU A 100 1.11 -4.51 4.89
CA LEU A 100 0.07 -3.50 4.67
C LEU A 100 -0.10 -2.64 5.91
N GLY A 101 -0.25 -1.33 5.69
CA GLY A 101 -0.48 -0.39 6.77
C GLY A 101 0.80 0.01 7.48
N TRP A 102 0.65 0.71 8.60
CA TRP A 102 1.78 1.18 9.40
C TRP A 102 1.50 0.92 10.86
N THR A 103 1.36 -0.37 11.20
CA THR A 103 1.08 -0.84 12.55
C THR A 103 2.38 -1.11 13.30
N ALA A 104 2.28 -1.37 14.60
CA ALA A 104 3.44 -1.75 15.41
C ALA A 104 4.15 -2.98 14.83
N ASN A 105 3.39 -3.97 14.37
CA ASN A 105 3.97 -5.18 13.78
C ASN A 105 4.74 -4.87 12.49
N VAL A 106 4.21 -3.99 11.65
CA VAL A 106 4.87 -3.57 10.41
C VAL A 106 6.18 -2.83 10.75
N LYS A 107 6.12 -1.90 11.69
CA LYS A 107 7.31 -1.18 12.14
C LYS A 107 8.40 -2.14 12.61
N ARG A 108 8.04 -3.13 13.42
CA ARG A 108 8.99 -4.13 13.91
C ARG A 108 9.61 -4.94 12.78
N ALA A 109 8.83 -5.25 11.75
CA ALA A 109 9.33 -6.02 10.61
C ALA A 109 10.47 -5.30 9.89
N PHE A 110 10.48 -3.96 9.94
CA PHE A 110 11.49 -3.14 9.26
C PHE A 110 12.48 -2.48 10.24
N GLY A 111 12.43 -2.84 11.51
CA GLY A 111 13.35 -2.29 12.51
C GLY A 111 13.07 -0.85 12.91
N VAL A 112 11.83 -0.39 12.69
CA VAL A 112 11.43 0.96 13.08
C VAL A 112 10.88 0.95 14.50
N PRO A 113 11.32 1.88 15.39
CA PRO A 113 10.81 1.94 16.75
C PRO A 113 9.28 2.10 16.80
N VAL A 114 8.68 1.40 17.73
CA VAL A 114 7.24 1.41 17.94
C VAL A 114 6.82 2.53 18.88
#